data_7fe69c0d2acd15dd41b949aee61d5951
#
_entry.id   7fe69c0d2acd15dd41b949aee61d5951
#
_cell.length_a   1.000
_cell.length_b   1.000
_cell.length_c   1.000
_cell.angle_alpha   90.00
_cell.angle_beta   90.00
_cell.angle_gamma   90.00
#
_symmetry.space_group_name_H-M   'P 1'
#
loop_
_entity.id
_entity.type
_entity.pdbx_description
1 polymer ?
#
loop_
_entity_poly.entity_id
_entity_poly.type
_entity_poly.pdbx_seq_one_letter_code
_entity_poly.pdbx_strand_id
1 'polypeptide(L)'
;MRRSIAAAATALTVAATGLVVAGVVVPAGPAAAALSDVPADCSVSTAAYRSDGQRLSYVYSGGSTSTKAYANDNLGWVPSAHQQIGGSGDDTIFRSTEYAAHPTDGRLYKVSRQGELVDGSWRITAMSASHLANGFAGTRILASASPYLYRVAGSSLYRYTETYVDGVFTLSSPVRLTTSGWDAVNTLTYERSGGTGSAAVDVLIGTKTNGELKEWRINRATPTTITSKVLRASGWAPFTSLSTGYCDAHPNGRPLLGITAAGAASVHFDAKKTDGVGTDIKGGSLGSLGWTAKAYGQ
;
A
#
# COMPACT_ATOMS: atom_id res chain seq x y z
N MET A 1 -19.68 -79.87 -45.47
CA MET A 1 -19.01 -80.18 -44.22
C MET A 1 -19.21 -79.06 -43.21
N ARG A 2 -20.11 -79.23 -42.28
CA ARG A 2 -20.43 -78.25 -41.24
C ARG A 2 -19.71 -78.69 -39.98
N ARG A 3 -18.89 -77.82 -39.39
CA ARG A 3 -18.31 -78.04 -38.04
C ARG A 3 -18.99 -77.04 -37.05
N SER A 4 -19.68 -77.61 -36.10
CA SER A 4 -20.27 -76.92 -34.95
C SER A 4 -19.18 -76.71 -33.92
N ILE A 5 -19.12 -75.50 -33.39
CA ILE A 5 -18.26 -75.13 -32.24
C ILE A 5 -19.20 -74.85 -31.06
N ALA A 6 -19.07 -75.63 -30.01
CA ALA A 6 -19.78 -75.44 -28.75
C ALA A 6 -19.12 -74.38 -27.92
N ALA A 7 -19.90 -73.43 -27.43
CA ALA A 7 -19.45 -72.41 -26.51
C ALA A 7 -19.72 -72.86 -25.06
N ALA A 8 -18.67 -72.90 -24.25
CA ALA A 8 -18.76 -73.15 -22.80
C ALA A 8 -18.96 -71.81 -22.09
N ALA A 9 -20.05 -71.66 -21.34
CA ALA A 9 -20.32 -70.56 -20.49
C ALA A 9 -19.69 -70.78 -19.12
N THR A 10 -18.74 -69.97 -18.77
CA THR A 10 -18.14 -69.92 -17.43
C THR A 10 -18.86 -68.80 -16.60
N ALA A 11 -19.54 -69.20 -15.56
CA ALA A 11 -20.20 -68.32 -14.61
C ALA A 11 -19.15 -67.76 -13.67
N LEU A 12 -18.94 -66.43 -13.72
CA LEU A 12 -18.09 -65.67 -12.77
C LEU A 12 -18.98 -65.19 -11.61
N THR A 13 -18.75 -65.75 -10.43
CA THR A 13 -19.33 -65.23 -9.16
C THR A 13 -18.53 -64.00 -8.70
N VAL A 14 -19.10 -62.79 -8.78
CA VAL A 14 -18.53 -61.59 -8.22
C VAL A 14 -18.90 -61.49 -6.76
N ALA A 15 -17.93 -61.66 -5.86
CA ALA A 15 -18.06 -61.35 -4.44
C ALA A 15 -17.99 -59.84 -4.27
N ALA A 16 -19.09 -59.22 -3.87
CA ALA A 16 -19.14 -57.79 -3.52
C ALA A 16 -18.50 -57.55 -2.15
N THR A 17 -17.21 -57.18 -2.14
CA THR A 17 -16.56 -56.64 -0.94
C THR A 17 -17.00 -55.18 -0.79
N GLY A 18 -17.85 -54.91 0.20
CA GLY A 18 -18.26 -53.55 0.56
C GLY A 18 -17.06 -52.75 1.09
N LEU A 19 -16.58 -51.79 0.31
CA LEU A 19 -15.64 -50.77 0.78
C LEU A 19 -16.41 -49.78 1.66
N VAL A 20 -16.22 -49.83 2.97
CA VAL A 20 -16.65 -48.77 3.87
C VAL A 20 -15.67 -47.61 3.66
N VAL A 21 -16.05 -46.64 2.84
CA VAL A 21 -15.33 -45.36 2.74
C VAL A 21 -15.59 -44.62 4.03
N ALA A 22 -14.64 -44.67 4.98
CA ALA A 22 -14.62 -43.74 6.10
C ALA A 22 -14.47 -42.32 5.54
N GLY A 23 -15.56 -41.55 5.55
CA GLY A 23 -15.54 -40.15 5.14
C GLY A 23 -14.59 -39.37 6.05
N VAL A 24 -13.42 -39.04 5.51
CA VAL A 24 -12.53 -38.07 6.16
C VAL A 24 -13.25 -36.70 6.13
N VAL A 25 -13.81 -36.30 7.26
CA VAL A 25 -14.30 -34.94 7.46
C VAL A 25 -13.05 -34.04 7.48
N VAL A 26 -12.69 -33.52 6.31
CA VAL A 26 -11.68 -32.46 6.23
C VAL A 26 -12.29 -31.26 6.92
N PRO A 27 -11.72 -30.76 8.05
CA PRO A 27 -12.20 -29.54 8.65
C PRO A 27 -12.17 -28.45 7.58
N ALA A 28 -13.30 -27.77 7.37
CA ALA A 28 -13.36 -26.62 6.48
C ALA A 28 -12.28 -25.63 6.94
N GLY A 29 -11.22 -25.48 6.14
CA GLY A 29 -10.23 -24.44 6.38
C GLY A 29 -10.90 -23.08 6.48
N PRO A 30 -10.30 -22.10 7.17
CA PRO A 30 -10.88 -20.77 7.21
C PRO A 30 -11.24 -20.34 5.81
N ALA A 31 -12.47 -19.88 5.61
CA ALA A 31 -12.95 -19.43 4.30
C ALA A 31 -11.91 -18.47 3.70
N ALA A 32 -11.45 -18.76 2.49
CA ALA A 32 -10.49 -17.88 1.82
C ALA A 32 -11.11 -16.51 1.71
N ALA A 33 -10.40 -15.49 2.21
CA ALA A 33 -10.84 -14.11 2.13
C ALA A 33 -11.05 -13.74 0.66
N ALA A 34 -12.21 -13.15 0.34
CA ALA A 34 -12.64 -12.85 -1.02
C ALA A 34 -12.70 -11.34 -1.26
N LEU A 35 -12.59 -10.92 -2.51
CA LEU A 35 -12.73 -9.52 -2.90
C LEU A 35 -14.09 -8.92 -2.48
N SER A 36 -15.14 -9.74 -2.44
CA SER A 36 -16.47 -9.38 -1.94
C SER A 36 -16.51 -8.99 -0.46
N ASP A 37 -15.46 -9.28 0.31
CA ASP A 37 -15.33 -8.82 1.69
C ASP A 37 -14.97 -7.32 1.82
N VAL A 38 -14.57 -6.69 0.70
CA VAL A 38 -14.26 -5.25 0.65
C VAL A 38 -15.54 -4.49 0.30
N PRO A 39 -16.01 -3.57 1.16
CA PRO A 39 -17.22 -2.80 0.89
C PRO A 39 -17.12 -2.01 -0.44
N ALA A 40 -18.24 -1.92 -1.15
CA ALA A 40 -18.29 -1.28 -2.47
C ALA A 40 -18.12 0.25 -2.42
N ASP A 41 -18.26 0.87 -1.26
CA ASP A 41 -18.03 2.29 -1.01
C ASP A 41 -16.58 2.64 -0.70
N CYS A 42 -15.68 1.63 -0.69
CA CYS A 42 -14.27 1.84 -0.42
C CYS A 42 -13.51 2.34 -1.63
N SER A 43 -12.59 3.28 -1.38
CA SER A 43 -11.64 3.80 -2.36
C SER A 43 -10.24 3.90 -1.76
N VAL A 44 -9.24 3.53 -2.54
CA VAL A 44 -7.83 3.66 -2.17
C VAL A 44 -6.99 3.87 -3.43
N SER A 45 -5.98 4.73 -3.33
CA SER A 45 -5.07 5.00 -4.44
C SER A 45 -3.62 5.04 -3.97
N THR A 46 -2.71 4.88 -4.91
CA THR A 46 -1.28 5.09 -4.70
C THR A 46 -0.70 5.86 -5.88
N ALA A 47 0.14 6.84 -5.58
CA ALA A 47 0.95 7.47 -6.60
C ALA A 47 2.18 6.60 -6.91
N ALA A 48 2.65 6.64 -8.14
CA ALA A 48 3.75 5.82 -8.59
C ALA A 48 4.56 6.51 -9.68
N TYR A 49 5.84 6.15 -9.83
CA TYR A 49 6.70 6.63 -10.92
C TYR A 49 7.22 5.46 -11.73
N ARG A 50 7.04 5.53 -13.05
CA ARG A 50 7.69 4.63 -14.00
C ARG A 50 9.19 4.94 -14.12
N SER A 51 9.90 4.02 -14.79
CA SER A 51 11.35 4.17 -15.05
C SER A 51 11.73 5.37 -15.90
N ASP A 52 10.79 5.93 -16.66
CA ASP A 52 10.97 7.13 -17.47
C ASP A 52 10.65 8.44 -16.74
N GLY A 53 10.33 8.38 -15.45
CA GLY A 53 9.95 9.55 -14.65
C GLY A 53 8.49 9.98 -14.78
N GLN A 54 7.68 9.29 -15.60
CA GLN A 54 6.25 9.52 -15.71
C GLN A 54 5.55 9.15 -14.40
N ARG A 55 4.77 10.08 -13.84
CA ARG A 55 3.92 9.82 -12.68
C ARG A 55 2.62 9.15 -13.09
N LEU A 56 2.18 8.22 -12.26
CA LEU A 56 0.94 7.47 -12.39
C LEU A 56 0.15 7.55 -11.09
N SER A 57 -1.15 7.30 -11.17
CA SER A 57 -1.98 6.99 -10.01
C SER A 57 -2.69 5.67 -10.28
N TYR A 58 -2.50 4.69 -9.40
CA TYR A 58 -3.21 3.42 -9.38
C TYR A 58 -4.37 3.53 -8.39
N VAL A 59 -5.58 3.22 -8.84
CA VAL A 59 -6.82 3.45 -8.08
C VAL A 59 -7.63 2.17 -8.03
N TYR A 60 -8.09 1.83 -6.83
CA TYR A 60 -9.20 0.93 -6.60
C TYR A 60 -10.37 1.74 -6.06
N SER A 61 -11.55 1.58 -6.60
CA SER A 61 -12.77 2.24 -6.13
C SER A 61 -13.99 1.42 -6.54
N GLY A 62 -14.84 1.08 -5.58
CA GLY A 62 -16.11 0.43 -5.83
C GLY A 62 -15.99 -0.92 -6.58
N GLY A 63 -15.00 -1.72 -6.28
CA GLY A 63 -14.74 -2.99 -6.96
C GLY A 63 -14.04 -2.87 -8.32
N SER A 64 -13.76 -1.65 -8.79
CA SER A 64 -13.11 -1.38 -10.07
C SER A 64 -11.67 -0.88 -9.87
N THR A 65 -10.83 -1.11 -10.87
CA THR A 65 -9.45 -0.63 -10.89
C THR A 65 -9.20 0.27 -12.08
N SER A 66 -8.36 1.28 -11.90
CA SER A 66 -7.93 2.16 -12.98
C SER A 66 -6.49 2.63 -12.80
N THR A 67 -5.89 3.01 -13.92
CA THR A 67 -4.60 3.70 -13.95
C THR A 67 -4.81 5.06 -14.56
N LYS A 68 -4.36 6.11 -13.86
CA LYS A 68 -4.39 7.48 -14.39
C LYS A 68 -2.96 7.92 -14.67
N ALA A 69 -2.73 8.44 -15.87
CA ALA A 69 -1.50 9.09 -16.26
C ALA A 69 -1.88 10.41 -16.95
N TYR A 70 -1.29 11.49 -16.51
CA TYR A 70 -1.55 12.79 -17.12
C TYR A 70 -0.43 13.15 -18.09
N ALA A 71 -0.78 13.69 -19.25
CA ALA A 71 0.22 14.21 -20.17
C ALA A 71 1.08 15.28 -19.46
N ASN A 72 2.37 15.29 -19.75
CA ASN A 72 3.37 16.20 -19.19
C ASN A 72 3.65 16.01 -17.66
N ASP A 73 3.12 14.96 -17.03
CA ASP A 73 3.46 14.63 -15.62
C ASP A 73 4.73 13.77 -15.55
N ASN A 74 5.83 14.33 -16.02
CA ASN A 74 7.12 13.66 -16.04
C ASN A 74 8.17 14.50 -15.31
N LEU A 75 8.71 13.96 -14.21
CA LEU A 75 9.70 14.66 -13.37
C LEU A 75 11.10 14.66 -13.99
N GLY A 76 11.35 13.83 -15.00
CA GLY A 76 12.68 13.68 -15.64
C GLY A 76 13.64 12.78 -14.84
N TRP A 77 13.25 12.37 -13.64
CA TRP A 77 13.97 11.42 -12.78
C TRP A 77 12.98 10.61 -11.93
N VAL A 78 13.41 9.46 -11.43
CA VAL A 78 12.59 8.60 -10.59
C VAL A 78 13.01 8.82 -9.13
N PRO A 79 12.08 9.22 -8.24
CA PRO A 79 12.37 9.37 -6.81
C PRO A 79 12.83 8.04 -6.20
N SER A 80 13.75 8.08 -5.24
CA SER A 80 14.03 6.90 -4.38
C SER A 80 12.87 6.62 -3.41
N ALA A 81 12.15 7.67 -3.02
CA ALA A 81 10.91 7.63 -2.26
C ALA A 81 10.13 8.92 -2.51
N HIS A 82 8.81 8.85 -2.50
CA HIS A 82 7.97 10.04 -2.57
C HIS A 82 6.73 9.91 -1.69
N GLN A 83 6.08 11.03 -1.38
CA GLN A 83 4.88 11.10 -0.56
C GLN A 83 4.05 12.30 -0.99
N GLN A 84 2.79 12.08 -1.39
CA GLN A 84 1.86 13.18 -1.62
C GLN A 84 1.46 13.81 -0.29
N ILE A 85 1.52 15.14 -0.19
CA ILE A 85 1.27 15.88 1.04
C ILE A 85 0.10 16.84 0.95
N GLY A 86 -0.46 17.01 -0.23
CA GLY A 86 -1.62 17.86 -0.44
C GLY A 86 -2.16 17.77 -1.85
N GLY A 87 -3.41 18.16 -1.97
CA GLY A 87 -4.11 18.27 -3.24
C GLY A 87 -5.39 19.06 -3.07
N SER A 88 -5.78 19.78 -4.09
CA SER A 88 -7.06 20.49 -4.21
C SER A 88 -7.44 20.57 -5.67
N GLY A 89 -8.70 20.74 -5.96
CA GLY A 89 -9.15 20.89 -7.33
C GLY A 89 -10.65 20.96 -7.46
N ASP A 90 -11.08 21.21 -8.67
CA ASP A 90 -12.46 21.17 -9.12
C ASP A 90 -12.55 20.35 -10.43
N ASP A 91 -13.64 20.48 -11.16
CA ASP A 91 -13.86 19.72 -12.40
C ASP A 91 -12.97 20.16 -13.58
N THR A 92 -12.22 21.24 -13.44
CA THR A 92 -11.42 21.86 -14.51
C THR A 92 -9.93 22.02 -14.16
N ILE A 93 -9.60 22.19 -12.90
CA ILE A 93 -8.23 22.39 -12.41
C ILE A 93 -7.98 21.56 -11.17
N PHE A 94 -6.81 20.93 -11.09
CA PHE A 94 -6.31 20.37 -9.83
C PHE A 94 -4.91 20.87 -9.54
N ARG A 95 -4.57 20.89 -8.25
CA ARG A 95 -3.21 21.12 -7.75
C ARG A 95 -2.82 19.97 -6.85
N SER A 96 -1.57 19.56 -6.92
CA SER A 96 -1.02 18.57 -6.01
C SER A 96 0.39 18.98 -5.58
N THR A 97 0.74 18.56 -4.39
CA THR A 97 2.09 18.74 -3.83
C THR A 97 2.57 17.43 -3.24
N GLU A 98 3.83 17.10 -3.51
CA GLU A 98 4.47 15.91 -2.94
C GLU A 98 5.90 16.23 -2.51
N TYR A 99 6.43 15.42 -1.60
CA TYR A 99 7.85 15.28 -1.33
C TYR A 99 8.43 14.19 -2.20
N ALA A 100 9.59 14.45 -2.79
CA ALA A 100 10.31 13.49 -3.61
C ALA A 100 11.80 13.49 -3.23
N ALA A 101 12.31 12.38 -2.73
CA ALA A 101 13.73 12.20 -2.44
C ALA A 101 14.46 11.87 -3.74
N HIS A 102 15.45 12.68 -4.10
CA HIS A 102 16.24 12.45 -5.31
C HIS A 102 17.14 11.22 -5.16
N PRO A 103 17.27 10.36 -6.17
CA PRO A 103 17.96 9.08 -6.03
C PRO A 103 19.47 9.20 -5.80
N THR A 104 20.09 10.27 -6.25
CA THR A 104 21.57 10.38 -6.29
C THR A 104 22.16 11.63 -5.65
N ASP A 105 21.45 12.79 -5.61
CA ASP A 105 22.01 14.04 -5.08
C ASP A 105 21.83 14.22 -3.57
N GLY A 106 21.10 13.31 -2.92
CA GLY A 106 20.88 13.33 -1.47
C GLY A 106 19.95 14.46 -0.99
N ARG A 107 19.12 15.00 -1.86
CA ARG A 107 18.18 16.08 -1.57
C ARG A 107 16.75 15.61 -1.52
N LEU A 108 15.93 16.34 -0.76
CA LEU A 108 14.49 16.29 -0.81
C LEU A 108 13.96 17.47 -1.63
N TYR A 109 13.05 17.19 -2.52
CA TYR A 109 12.36 18.21 -3.32
C TYR A 109 10.89 18.28 -2.92
N LYS A 110 10.35 19.49 -2.94
CA LYS A 110 8.91 19.74 -2.97
C LYS A 110 8.50 19.87 -4.42
N VAL A 111 7.68 18.95 -4.90
CA VAL A 111 7.17 18.95 -6.26
C VAL A 111 5.73 19.44 -6.23
N SER A 112 5.47 20.53 -6.94
CA SER A 112 4.12 21.09 -7.10
C SER A 112 3.66 20.93 -8.53
N ARG A 113 2.39 20.56 -8.73
CA ARG A 113 1.76 20.37 -10.02
C ARG A 113 0.46 21.13 -10.10
N GLN A 114 0.17 21.66 -11.27
CA GLN A 114 -1.17 22.08 -11.68
C GLN A 114 -1.56 21.29 -12.93
N GLY A 115 -2.72 20.68 -12.88
CA GLY A 115 -3.33 20.01 -14.03
C GLY A 115 -4.60 20.72 -14.42
N GLU A 116 -4.90 20.72 -15.70
CA GLU A 116 -6.09 21.33 -16.29
C GLU A 116 -6.77 20.36 -17.25
N LEU A 117 -8.10 20.45 -17.31
CA LEU A 117 -8.91 19.74 -18.28
C LEU A 117 -8.91 20.54 -19.58
N VAL A 118 -8.18 20.04 -20.58
CA VAL A 118 -8.06 20.67 -21.90
C VAL A 118 -8.55 19.70 -22.96
N ASP A 119 -9.54 20.10 -23.76
CA ASP A 119 -10.15 19.27 -24.79
C ASP A 119 -10.62 17.90 -24.27
N GLY A 120 -11.23 17.90 -23.09
CA GLY A 120 -11.74 16.68 -22.43
C GLY A 120 -10.67 15.75 -21.84
N SER A 121 -9.41 16.17 -21.84
CA SER A 121 -8.30 15.37 -21.31
C SER A 121 -7.50 16.16 -20.26
N TRP A 122 -7.18 15.49 -19.15
CA TRP A 122 -6.33 16.08 -18.13
C TRP A 122 -4.87 16.09 -18.55
N ARG A 123 -4.20 17.24 -18.38
CA ARG A 123 -2.77 17.39 -18.60
C ARG A 123 -2.14 18.27 -17.52
N ILE A 124 -0.85 18.06 -17.22
CA ILE A 124 -0.09 18.98 -16.37
C ILE A 124 0.29 20.21 -17.19
N THR A 125 -0.16 21.37 -16.74
CA THR A 125 0.10 22.68 -17.37
C THR A 125 1.21 23.44 -16.66
N ALA A 126 1.46 23.14 -15.38
CA ALA A 126 2.59 23.68 -14.63
C ALA A 126 3.15 22.61 -13.66
N MET A 127 4.47 22.51 -13.60
CA MET A 127 5.18 21.67 -12.64
C MET A 127 6.47 22.36 -12.22
N SER A 128 6.78 22.27 -10.92
CA SER A 128 8.04 22.71 -10.36
C SER A 128 8.55 21.72 -9.33
N ALA A 129 9.87 21.56 -9.28
CA ALA A 129 10.57 20.80 -8.25
C ALA A 129 11.55 21.74 -7.54
N SER A 130 11.20 22.15 -6.33
CA SER A 130 12.01 23.07 -5.54
C SER A 130 12.78 22.31 -4.47
N HIS A 131 14.09 22.55 -4.36
CA HIS A 131 14.92 21.98 -3.31
C HIS A 131 14.39 22.42 -1.93
N LEU A 132 14.13 21.44 -1.06
CA LEU A 132 13.58 21.66 0.27
C LEU A 132 14.62 21.41 1.37
N ALA A 133 15.35 20.32 1.29
CA ALA A 133 16.30 19.94 2.34
C ALA A 133 17.41 19.02 1.80
N ASN A 134 18.56 19.03 2.48
CA ASN A 134 19.67 18.10 2.26
C ASN A 134 19.62 16.90 3.22
N GLY A 135 20.49 15.92 3.00
CA GLY A 135 20.66 14.78 3.90
C GLY A 135 19.67 13.65 3.66
N PHE A 136 19.05 13.57 2.49
CA PHE A 136 18.07 12.54 2.12
C PHE A 136 18.67 11.37 1.30
N ALA A 137 19.99 11.27 1.22
CA ALA A 137 20.66 10.11 0.62
C ALA A 137 20.20 8.80 1.30
N GLY A 138 20.00 7.75 0.50
CA GLY A 138 19.56 6.44 0.99
C GLY A 138 18.12 6.38 1.54
N THR A 139 17.30 7.41 1.27
CA THR A 139 15.87 7.38 1.61
C THR A 139 15.17 6.29 0.81
N ARG A 140 14.48 5.39 1.52
CA ARG A 140 13.71 4.29 0.91
C ARG A 140 12.21 4.49 1.02
N ILE A 141 11.76 5.14 2.09
CA ILE A 141 10.34 5.37 2.37
C ILE A 141 10.17 6.77 2.96
N LEU A 142 9.13 7.46 2.53
CA LEU A 142 8.59 8.66 3.14
C LEU A 142 7.15 8.41 3.54
N ALA A 143 6.72 8.94 4.70
CA ALA A 143 5.33 8.94 5.13
C ALA A 143 5.02 10.27 5.84
N SER A 144 3.99 10.99 5.40
CA SER A 144 3.61 12.28 5.96
C SER A 144 2.46 12.13 6.94
N ALA A 145 2.61 12.71 8.12
CA ALA A 145 1.63 12.78 9.19
C ALA A 145 1.60 14.21 9.75
N SER A 146 1.23 15.19 8.92
CA SER A 146 1.34 16.62 9.24
C SER A 146 1.09 16.92 10.73
N PRO A 147 1.98 17.67 11.40
CA PRO A 147 3.12 18.41 10.85
C PRO A 147 4.43 17.59 10.80
N TYR A 148 4.38 16.28 10.73
CA TYR A 148 5.56 15.43 10.74
C TYR A 148 5.77 14.71 9.41
N LEU A 149 7.05 14.63 9.00
CA LEU A 149 7.51 13.77 7.92
C LEU A 149 8.38 12.66 8.51
N TYR A 150 8.00 11.42 8.28
CA TYR A 150 8.76 10.23 8.64
C TYR A 150 9.59 9.76 7.44
N ARG A 151 10.83 9.36 7.71
CA ARG A 151 11.77 8.88 6.71
C ARG A 151 12.43 7.59 7.19
N VAL A 152 12.43 6.57 6.34
CA VAL A 152 13.24 5.36 6.53
C VAL A 152 14.48 5.45 5.65
N ALA A 153 15.66 5.34 6.26
CA ALA A 153 16.94 5.26 5.58
C ALA A 153 17.87 4.26 6.29
N GLY A 154 18.40 3.30 5.53
CA GLY A 154 19.10 2.17 6.10
C GLY A 154 18.21 1.43 7.11
N SER A 155 18.76 1.17 8.31
CA SER A 155 18.06 0.53 9.42
C SER A 155 17.34 1.49 10.37
N SER A 156 17.30 2.79 10.06
CA SER A 156 16.83 3.84 10.97
C SER A 156 15.53 4.48 10.50
N LEU A 157 14.71 4.91 11.48
CA LEU A 157 13.57 5.80 11.30
C LEU A 157 13.91 7.20 11.80
N TYR A 158 13.58 8.19 11.02
CA TYR A 158 13.74 9.63 11.34
C TYR A 158 12.40 10.33 11.28
N ARG A 159 12.24 11.40 12.10
CA ARG A 159 11.12 12.32 12.04
C ARG A 159 11.64 13.75 11.86
N TYR A 160 11.03 14.46 10.94
CA TYR A 160 11.19 15.90 10.72
C TYR A 160 9.90 16.61 11.14
N THR A 161 10.00 17.85 11.56
CA THR A 161 8.83 18.72 11.78
C THR A 161 8.73 19.70 10.62
N GLU A 162 7.56 19.74 10.03
CA GLU A 162 7.20 20.71 9.01
C GLU A 162 6.81 22.02 9.67
N THR A 163 7.34 23.13 9.18
CA THR A 163 6.98 24.48 9.63
C THR A 163 6.70 25.35 8.42
N TYR A 164 5.72 26.23 8.57
CA TYR A 164 5.36 27.21 7.55
C TYR A 164 5.35 28.58 8.20
N VAL A 165 6.34 29.41 7.89
CA VAL A 165 6.52 30.74 8.46
C VAL A 165 6.73 31.72 7.31
N ASP A 166 5.96 32.79 7.29
CA ASP A 166 6.05 33.89 6.30
C ASP A 166 6.02 33.41 4.84
N GLY A 167 5.17 32.43 4.55
CA GLY A 167 5.07 31.86 3.21
C GLY A 167 6.16 30.85 2.87
N VAL A 168 7.14 30.64 3.75
CA VAL A 168 8.25 29.72 3.56
C VAL A 168 8.00 28.40 4.28
N PHE A 169 8.05 27.34 3.53
CA PHE A 169 7.95 25.97 4.03
C PHE A 169 9.34 25.41 4.33
N THR A 170 9.54 24.91 5.53
CA THR A 170 10.83 24.35 5.97
C THR A 170 10.66 23.03 6.72
N LEU A 171 11.74 22.24 6.78
CA LEU A 171 11.84 21.05 7.62
C LEU A 171 12.87 21.31 8.73
N SER A 172 12.53 20.89 9.96
CA SER A 172 13.48 20.89 11.08
C SER A 172 14.67 19.96 10.83
N SER A 173 15.68 20.03 11.68
CA SER A 173 16.68 18.98 11.80
C SER A 173 16.01 17.64 12.17
N PRO A 174 16.49 16.49 11.62
CA PRO A 174 15.88 15.20 11.90
C PRO A 174 16.07 14.76 13.35
N VAL A 175 15.02 14.22 13.94
CA VAL A 175 15.11 13.43 15.16
C VAL A 175 15.19 11.96 14.73
N ARG A 176 16.30 11.27 15.05
CA ARG A 176 16.41 9.84 14.84
C ARG A 176 15.64 9.10 15.92
N LEU A 177 14.61 8.38 15.55
CA LEU A 177 13.71 7.69 16.47
C LEU A 177 14.23 6.32 16.88
N THR A 178 14.83 5.60 15.94
CA THR A 178 15.46 4.28 16.17
C THR A 178 16.68 4.12 15.29
N THR A 179 17.55 3.18 15.66
CA THR A 179 18.82 2.88 14.98
C THR A 179 18.82 1.53 14.27
N SER A 180 17.78 0.71 14.45
CA SER A 180 17.75 -0.66 13.91
C SER A 180 16.35 -1.14 13.59
N GLY A 181 16.27 -2.18 12.74
CA GLY A 181 15.04 -2.92 12.44
C GLY A 181 14.17 -2.33 11.33
N TRP A 182 14.51 -1.14 10.81
CA TRP A 182 13.74 -0.50 9.73
C TRP A 182 14.19 -0.93 8.34
N ASP A 183 15.37 -1.55 8.21
CA ASP A 183 15.83 -2.22 7.00
C ASP A 183 14.91 -3.37 6.59
N ALA A 184 14.25 -4.01 7.56
CA ALA A 184 13.27 -5.06 7.31
C ALA A 184 11.86 -4.53 6.98
N VAL A 185 11.62 -3.21 6.94
CA VAL A 185 10.34 -2.61 6.55
C VAL A 185 10.33 -2.39 5.04
N ASN A 186 9.39 -3.04 4.34
CA ASN A 186 9.23 -2.92 2.88
C ASN A 186 8.39 -1.70 2.49
N THR A 187 7.29 -1.48 3.23
CA THR A 187 6.34 -0.40 2.97
C THR A 187 5.99 0.28 4.27
N LEU A 188 5.67 1.56 4.22
CA LEU A 188 5.19 2.32 5.36
C LEU A 188 4.30 3.45 4.87
N THR A 189 3.14 3.62 5.48
CA THR A 189 2.23 4.71 5.18
C THR A 189 1.61 5.24 6.47
N TYR A 190 1.27 6.52 6.48
CA TYR A 190 0.49 7.12 7.57
C TYR A 190 -0.96 6.64 7.47
N GLU A 191 -1.53 6.29 8.60
CA GLU A 191 -2.91 5.83 8.65
C GLU A 191 -3.80 6.84 9.37
N ARG A 192 -3.43 7.24 10.58
CA ARG A 192 -4.21 8.18 11.40
C ARG A 192 -3.40 8.78 12.53
N SER A 193 -3.96 9.80 13.16
CA SER A 193 -3.57 10.20 14.52
C SER A 193 -4.49 9.57 15.56
N GLY A 194 -4.01 9.49 16.79
CA GLY A 194 -4.77 8.99 17.92
C GLY A 194 -4.34 9.67 19.23
N GLY A 195 -5.15 9.53 20.27
CA GLY A 195 -4.88 10.14 21.57
C GLY A 195 -4.93 11.68 21.54
N THR A 196 -4.72 12.29 22.71
CA THR A 196 -4.68 13.75 22.87
C THR A 196 -3.58 14.15 23.86
N GLY A 197 -3.10 15.40 23.79
CA GLY A 197 -2.06 15.92 24.68
C GLY A 197 -0.78 15.08 24.63
N SER A 198 -0.24 14.70 25.78
CA SER A 198 0.98 13.87 25.87
C SER A 198 0.79 12.44 25.39
N ALA A 199 -0.44 11.95 25.28
CA ALA A 199 -0.78 10.63 24.74
C ALA A 199 -1.02 10.64 23.22
N ALA A 200 -0.88 11.79 22.56
CA ALA A 200 -1.06 11.91 21.12
C ALA A 200 -0.02 11.07 20.37
N VAL A 201 -0.48 10.30 19.39
CA VAL A 201 0.36 9.40 18.58
C VAL A 201 0.07 9.58 17.09
N ASP A 202 1.08 9.36 16.27
CA ASP A 202 0.92 9.04 14.86
C ASP A 202 0.91 7.53 14.70
N VAL A 203 -0.03 7.04 13.92
CA VAL A 203 -0.17 5.63 13.61
C VAL A 203 0.26 5.40 12.18
N LEU A 204 1.31 4.61 12.01
CA LEU A 204 1.83 4.17 10.73
C LEU A 204 1.54 2.68 10.56
N ILE A 205 1.25 2.27 9.33
CA ILE A 205 1.06 0.86 8.97
C ILE A 205 2.01 0.49 7.84
N GLY A 206 2.49 -0.73 7.83
CA GLY A 206 3.40 -1.18 6.78
C GLY A 206 3.66 -2.68 6.81
N THR A 207 4.40 -3.14 5.82
CA THR A 207 4.78 -4.54 5.66
C THR A 207 6.26 -4.74 5.94
N LYS A 208 6.61 -5.96 6.34
CA LYS A 208 8.00 -6.36 6.60
C LYS A 208 8.44 -7.48 5.68
N THR A 209 9.75 -7.62 5.51
CA THR A 209 10.38 -8.69 4.72
C THR A 209 10.02 -10.10 5.19
N ASN A 210 9.73 -10.27 6.50
CA ASN A 210 9.26 -11.53 7.06
C ASN A 210 7.78 -11.84 6.81
N GLY A 211 7.06 -10.94 6.12
CA GLY A 211 5.66 -11.09 5.76
C GLY A 211 4.67 -10.54 6.76
N GLU A 212 5.09 -9.91 7.83
CA GLU A 212 4.19 -9.24 8.76
C GLU A 212 3.55 -8.00 8.13
N LEU A 213 2.24 -7.79 8.39
CA LEU A 213 1.60 -6.47 8.37
C LEU A 213 1.61 -5.95 9.80
N LYS A 214 2.13 -4.75 9.99
CA LYS A 214 2.39 -4.20 11.31
C LYS A 214 1.93 -2.76 11.42
N GLU A 215 1.43 -2.40 12.61
CA GLU A 215 1.11 -1.03 13.02
C GLU A 215 2.18 -0.54 14.00
N TRP A 216 2.65 0.70 13.83
CA TRP A 216 3.51 1.40 14.77
C TRP A 216 2.81 2.65 15.27
N ARG A 217 2.88 2.89 16.56
CA ARG A 217 2.35 4.09 17.24
C ARG A 217 3.51 4.88 17.79
N ILE A 218 3.72 6.06 17.24
CA ILE A 218 4.82 6.96 17.56
C ILE A 218 4.26 8.10 18.41
N ASN A 219 4.71 8.22 19.64
CA ASN A 219 4.26 9.33 20.50
C ASN A 219 4.74 10.67 19.94
N ARG A 220 3.83 11.66 19.86
CA ARG A 220 4.16 12.95 19.27
C ARG A 220 5.08 13.78 20.17
N ALA A 221 4.89 13.73 21.48
CA ALA A 221 5.67 14.48 22.46
C ALA A 221 7.04 13.82 22.74
N THR A 222 7.07 12.47 22.80
CA THR A 222 8.28 11.69 23.04
C THR A 222 8.48 10.69 21.89
N PRO A 223 8.96 11.14 20.71
CA PRO A 223 8.89 10.37 19.47
C PRO A 223 9.77 9.12 19.43
N THR A 224 10.73 9.00 20.36
CA THR A 224 11.50 7.76 20.57
C THR A 224 10.68 6.66 21.28
N THR A 225 9.53 7.01 21.86
CA THR A 225 8.58 6.06 22.40
C THR A 225 7.70 5.52 21.28
N ILE A 226 8.05 4.33 20.79
CA ILE A 226 7.35 3.63 19.72
C ILE A 226 6.81 2.33 20.24
N THR A 227 5.50 2.15 20.16
CA THR A 227 4.86 0.85 20.37
C THR A 227 4.43 0.26 19.05
N SER A 228 4.22 -1.05 18.99
CA SER A 228 3.80 -1.68 17.74
C SER A 228 2.97 -2.92 17.98
N LYS A 229 2.12 -3.24 16.98
CA LYS A 229 1.31 -4.45 16.96
C LYS A 229 1.45 -5.15 15.61
N VAL A 230 1.56 -6.47 15.63
CA VAL A 230 1.45 -7.30 14.43
C VAL A 230 -0.03 -7.52 14.18
N LEU A 231 -0.51 -7.05 13.04
CA LEU A 231 -1.89 -7.24 12.58
C LEU A 231 -2.04 -8.59 11.86
N ARG A 232 -1.06 -8.93 11.03
CA ARG A 232 -0.96 -10.22 10.33
C ARG A 232 0.47 -10.73 10.44
N ALA A 233 0.62 -12.00 10.78
CA ALA A 233 1.94 -12.61 11.00
C ALA A 233 2.65 -12.99 9.69
N SER A 234 1.91 -13.12 8.59
CA SER A 234 2.45 -13.55 7.30
C SER A 234 1.58 -13.09 6.11
N GLY A 235 2.09 -13.31 4.89
CA GLY A 235 1.36 -13.06 3.65
C GLY A 235 1.61 -11.69 3.03
N TRP A 236 2.33 -10.78 3.69
CA TRP A 236 2.51 -9.40 3.24
C TRP A 236 3.91 -9.07 2.70
N ALA A 237 4.84 -10.06 2.68
CA ALA A 237 6.19 -9.88 2.15
C ALA A 237 6.25 -9.46 0.67
N PRO A 238 5.35 -9.95 -0.25
CA PRO A 238 5.46 -9.63 -1.66
C PRO A 238 5.16 -8.18 -2.00
N PHE A 239 4.50 -7.41 -1.10
CA PHE A 239 4.10 -6.05 -1.40
C PHE A 239 5.28 -5.09 -1.32
N THR A 240 5.45 -4.31 -2.39
CA THR A 240 6.41 -3.21 -2.52
C THR A 240 5.74 -1.85 -2.39
N SER A 241 4.41 -1.82 -2.40
CA SER A 241 3.58 -0.66 -2.07
C SER A 241 2.45 -1.10 -1.15
N LEU A 242 2.13 -0.26 -0.18
CA LEU A 242 0.95 -0.35 0.66
C LEU A 242 0.36 1.05 0.81
N SER A 243 -0.91 1.19 0.48
CA SER A 243 -1.66 2.43 0.67
C SER A 243 -2.92 2.18 1.46
N THR A 244 -3.34 3.18 2.22
CA THR A 244 -4.61 3.22 2.93
C THR A 244 -5.57 4.17 2.22
N GLY A 245 -6.87 3.94 2.39
CA GLY A 245 -7.91 4.76 1.80
C GLY A 245 -9.08 4.95 2.77
N TYR A 246 -10.24 5.19 2.23
CA TYR A 246 -11.46 5.43 3.00
C TYR A 246 -12.66 4.66 2.42
N CYS A 247 -13.70 4.52 3.22
CA CYS A 247 -15.00 3.99 2.83
C CYS A 247 -16.06 4.90 3.44
N ASP A 248 -16.95 5.42 2.62
CA ASP A 248 -17.91 6.47 3.04
C ASP A 248 -18.89 5.95 4.09
N ALA A 249 -19.43 4.76 3.91
CA ALA A 249 -20.36 4.13 4.85
C ALA A 249 -19.68 3.36 6.00
N HIS A 250 -18.32 3.23 5.96
CA HIS A 250 -17.56 2.46 6.93
C HIS A 250 -16.41 3.29 7.55
N PRO A 251 -16.69 4.39 8.26
CA PRO A 251 -15.68 5.34 8.73
C PRO A 251 -14.70 4.75 9.76
N ASN A 252 -15.08 3.67 10.43
CA ASN A 252 -14.23 2.95 11.38
C ASN A 252 -13.32 1.91 10.72
N GLY A 253 -13.55 1.61 9.45
CA GLY A 253 -12.74 0.70 8.65
C GLY A 253 -11.71 1.43 7.82
N ARG A 254 -10.88 0.66 7.13
CA ARG A 254 -9.91 1.15 6.14
C ARG A 254 -9.69 0.11 5.04
N PRO A 255 -9.67 0.48 3.77
CA PRO A 255 -9.13 -0.36 2.71
C PRO A 255 -7.60 -0.27 2.70
N LEU A 256 -6.96 -1.38 2.37
CA LEU A 256 -5.51 -1.54 2.22
C LEU A 256 -5.23 -2.03 0.80
N LEU A 257 -4.55 -1.24 0.00
CA LEU A 257 -4.12 -1.63 -1.35
C LEU A 257 -2.65 -2.02 -1.31
N GLY A 258 -2.38 -3.29 -1.58
CA GLY A 258 -1.02 -3.82 -1.72
C GLY A 258 -0.69 -4.05 -3.20
N ILE A 259 0.49 -3.61 -3.65
CA ILE A 259 0.98 -3.85 -5.01
C ILE A 259 2.33 -4.55 -4.92
N THR A 260 2.51 -5.62 -5.70
CA THR A 260 3.76 -6.37 -5.78
C THR A 260 4.71 -5.78 -6.82
N ALA A 261 5.99 -6.11 -6.76
CA ALA A 261 6.97 -5.70 -7.77
C ALA A 261 6.62 -6.18 -9.19
N ALA A 262 5.88 -7.29 -9.32
CA ALA A 262 5.42 -7.81 -10.60
C ALA A 262 4.14 -7.12 -11.13
N GLY A 263 3.58 -6.15 -10.38
CA GLY A 263 2.40 -5.40 -10.79
C GLY A 263 1.08 -6.12 -10.56
N ALA A 264 1.07 -7.18 -9.76
CA ALA A 264 -0.15 -7.75 -9.21
C ALA A 264 -0.60 -6.91 -8.00
N ALA A 265 -1.90 -6.79 -7.81
CA ALA A 265 -2.47 -6.02 -6.72
C ALA A 265 -3.46 -6.85 -5.90
N SER A 266 -3.65 -6.46 -4.65
CA SER A 266 -4.67 -6.98 -3.75
C SER A 266 -5.27 -5.84 -2.95
N VAL A 267 -6.56 -5.94 -2.67
CA VAL A 267 -7.24 -5.03 -1.76
C VAL A 267 -7.80 -5.80 -0.58
N HIS A 268 -7.63 -5.23 0.60
CA HIS A 268 -8.13 -5.79 1.84
C HIS A 268 -8.88 -4.71 2.61
N PHE A 269 -9.82 -5.11 3.43
CA PHE A 269 -10.58 -4.22 4.29
C PHE A 269 -10.39 -4.63 5.75
N ASP A 270 -9.96 -3.69 6.56
CA ASP A 270 -9.88 -3.77 8.01
C ASP A 270 -11.12 -3.08 8.58
N ALA A 271 -12.01 -3.85 9.19
CA ALA A 271 -13.30 -3.33 9.63
C ALA A 271 -13.22 -2.41 10.86
N LYS A 272 -12.14 -2.53 11.65
CA LYS A 272 -11.94 -1.76 12.89
C LYS A 272 -10.50 -1.28 13.04
N LYS A 273 -10.09 -0.35 12.19
CA LYS A 273 -8.71 0.17 12.12
C LYS A 273 -8.09 0.63 13.45
N THR A 274 -8.88 0.80 14.53
CA THR A 274 -8.38 1.33 15.81
C THR A 274 -8.14 0.29 16.88
N ASP A 275 -8.61 -0.96 16.73
CA ASP A 275 -8.51 -2.00 17.76
C ASP A 275 -7.14 -2.69 17.81
N GLY A 276 -6.34 -2.55 16.76
CA GLY A 276 -5.03 -3.19 16.61
C GLY A 276 -5.14 -4.71 16.48
N VAL A 277 -6.27 -5.20 15.96
CA VAL A 277 -6.54 -6.61 15.67
C VAL A 277 -6.60 -6.78 14.16
N GLY A 278 -5.90 -7.75 13.63
CA GLY A 278 -5.88 -7.97 12.18
C GLY A 278 -6.65 -9.20 11.72
N THR A 279 -7.34 -9.92 12.61
CA THR A 279 -8.13 -11.12 12.25
C THR A 279 -9.34 -10.80 11.39
N ASP A 280 -9.83 -9.57 11.48
CA ASP A 280 -10.93 -9.02 10.68
C ASP A 280 -10.51 -8.39 9.35
N ILE A 281 -9.19 -8.31 9.07
CA ILE A 281 -8.70 -7.88 7.76
C ILE A 281 -9.02 -8.96 6.72
N LYS A 282 -9.93 -8.65 5.81
CA LYS A 282 -10.41 -9.55 4.75
C LYS A 282 -10.27 -8.87 3.40
N GLY A 283 -10.25 -9.64 2.34
CA GLY A 283 -10.12 -9.11 0.98
C GLY A 283 -9.47 -10.11 0.06
N GLY A 284 -9.05 -9.68 -1.12
CA GLY A 284 -8.56 -10.61 -2.12
C GLY A 284 -7.68 -9.98 -3.19
N SER A 285 -7.24 -10.84 -4.09
CA SER A 285 -6.44 -10.45 -5.23
C SER A 285 -7.29 -9.72 -6.27
N LEU A 286 -6.73 -8.65 -6.82
CA LEU A 286 -7.24 -7.95 -8.01
C LEU A 286 -6.63 -8.52 -9.29
N GLY A 287 -5.73 -9.51 -9.17
CA GLY A 287 -5.02 -10.10 -10.29
C GLY A 287 -3.76 -9.34 -10.71
N SER A 288 -3.23 -9.70 -11.87
CA SER A 288 -2.10 -9.02 -12.49
C SER A 288 -2.60 -7.83 -13.30
N LEU A 289 -2.42 -6.63 -12.78
CA LEU A 289 -2.89 -5.38 -13.39
C LEU A 289 -1.80 -4.69 -14.21
N GLY A 290 -0.57 -5.22 -14.22
CA GLY A 290 0.57 -4.57 -14.84
C GLY A 290 0.98 -3.27 -14.12
N TRP A 291 0.61 -3.10 -12.86
CA TRP A 291 0.93 -1.92 -12.05
C TRP A 291 2.38 -1.96 -11.58
N THR A 292 3.30 -1.90 -12.54
CA THR A 292 4.73 -1.88 -12.28
C THR A 292 5.24 -0.45 -12.25
N ALA A 293 5.93 -0.11 -11.18
CA ALA A 293 6.57 1.19 -11.01
C ALA A 293 7.94 1.01 -10.34
N LYS A 294 8.76 2.07 -10.37
CA LYS A 294 10.08 2.09 -9.73
C LYS A 294 10.04 2.74 -8.36
N ALA A 295 9.06 3.59 -8.11
CA ALA A 295 8.79 4.18 -6.82
C ALA A 295 7.29 4.26 -6.59
N TYR A 296 6.87 4.08 -5.35
CA TYR A 296 5.49 4.20 -4.90
C TYR A 296 5.42 5.16 -3.72
N GLY A 297 4.31 5.89 -3.61
CA GLY A 297 3.99 6.77 -2.49
C GLY A 297 2.48 6.90 -2.32
N GLN A 298 2.06 7.44 -1.21
CA GLN A 298 0.64 7.68 -0.91
C GLN A 298 0.34 9.17 -0.98
#